data_58df0e8ce2ba2fb32776c151d09b67cd
#
_entry.id   58df0e8ce2ba2fb32776c151d09b67cd
#
_cell.length_a   1.000
_cell.length_b   1.000
_cell.length_c   1.000
_cell.angle_alpha   90.00
_cell.angle_beta   90.00
_cell.angle_gamma   90.00
#
_symmetry.space_group_name_H-M   'P 1'
#
loop_
_entity.id
_entity.type
_entity.pdbx_description
1 polymer ?
#
loop_
_entity_poly.entity_id
_entity_poly.type
_entity_poly.pdbx_seq_one_letter_code
_entity_poly.pdbx_strand_id
1 'polypeptide(L)'
;QFSTALVTTSTHLGAWQAGQADTHIIWQADAAPTDFSVPAAGICLISGPLDPLSNRYGGLDAAQLAELQRIAEFHNLPLLIEADGSRQKPLKAPAAHEPAIPESIDIVVVVEGLSGLGQPLGEETVHRAERFAALSGLEMGENISAAGLAKALNHAEGGLKNVPAGARRIALLNQAEISARQAAAGGMADELLKNYDSVLAASLEQEKIYAVFEPVLAVILAAGAASRYGQPKQLLDYHGQPFVHRVAQTALAAGLSPVRVVTGANAEAVEAAVTDLAVEIVRNAEWQEGQASSIRAGLNPHPASPSAGHPPPNSTEVRRIWGRAGEGAVIFLLADQPQVTAHVLAALKARHAEGLFPIVAPLIADRRGNPVLFDRDTFPDLLKLSGDVGGRALFREYAVEYVPWHDESLLFDVDDEDDYRKLLAWGVSE
;
A
#
# COMPACT_ATOMS: atom_id res chain seq x y z
N GLN A 1 -6.23 -18.13 8.30
CA GLN A 1 -5.45 -18.36 9.55
C GLN A 1 -4.65 -19.64 9.39
N PHE A 2 -3.34 -19.58 9.66
CA PHE A 2 -2.52 -20.78 9.76
C PHE A 2 -2.70 -21.39 11.15
N SER A 3 -2.79 -22.73 11.23
CA SER A 3 -2.81 -23.42 12.51
C SER A 3 -1.42 -23.42 13.18
N THR A 4 -0.37 -23.36 12.37
CA THR A 4 1.04 -23.42 12.82
C THR A 4 1.86 -22.37 12.09
N ALA A 5 2.83 -21.76 12.78
CA ALA A 5 3.85 -20.89 12.19
C ALA A 5 5.24 -21.32 12.68
N LEU A 6 6.22 -21.32 11.78
CA LEU A 6 7.63 -21.45 12.13
C LEU A 6 8.23 -20.07 12.37
N VAL A 7 8.97 -19.92 13.45
CA VAL A 7 9.63 -18.66 13.82
C VAL A 7 11.11 -18.93 14.09
N THR A 8 11.99 -18.06 13.62
CA THR A 8 13.43 -18.15 13.88
C THR A 8 14.07 -16.77 13.92
N THR A 9 15.35 -16.71 14.11
CA THR A 9 16.16 -15.49 14.03
C THR A 9 17.45 -15.73 13.24
N SER A 10 17.88 -14.75 12.47
CA SER A 10 19.22 -14.72 11.85
C SER A 10 20.25 -13.97 12.69
N THR A 11 19.84 -13.46 13.88
CA THR A 11 20.70 -12.74 14.82
C THR A 11 20.72 -13.43 16.19
N HIS A 12 20.21 -12.80 17.23
CA HIS A 12 20.13 -13.36 18.57
C HIS A 12 18.76 -13.11 19.18
N LEU A 13 18.18 -14.11 19.81
CA LEU A 13 16.90 -14.04 20.49
C LEU A 13 17.10 -14.05 22.01
N GLY A 14 16.43 -13.17 22.74
CA GLY A 14 16.45 -13.21 24.22
C GLY A 14 15.81 -14.49 24.75
N ALA A 15 16.38 -15.10 25.79
CA ALA A 15 15.85 -16.34 26.35
C ALA A 15 14.38 -16.21 26.82
N TRP A 16 13.95 -15.02 27.24
CA TRP A 16 12.56 -14.76 27.62
C TRP A 16 11.57 -14.82 26.44
N GLN A 17 12.03 -14.53 25.22
CA GLN A 17 11.20 -14.61 24.01
C GLN A 17 10.89 -16.08 23.64
N ALA A 18 11.84 -16.98 23.88
CA ALA A 18 11.65 -18.41 23.63
C ALA A 18 10.49 -19.01 24.45
N GLY A 19 10.23 -18.48 25.64
CA GLY A 19 9.11 -18.89 26.49
C GLY A 19 7.73 -18.48 25.97
N GLN A 20 7.65 -17.71 24.90
CA GLN A 20 6.37 -17.30 24.27
C GLN A 20 5.95 -18.26 23.13
N ALA A 21 6.84 -19.15 22.69
CA ALA A 21 6.53 -20.17 21.71
C ALA A 21 5.89 -21.41 22.36
N ASP A 22 4.94 -22.03 21.65
CA ASP A 22 4.30 -23.26 22.10
C ASP A 22 5.28 -24.45 22.04
N THR A 23 6.22 -24.40 21.09
CA THR A 23 7.29 -25.38 20.93
C THR A 23 8.60 -24.67 20.63
N HIS A 24 9.70 -25.09 21.29
CA HIS A 24 11.03 -24.54 21.00
C HIS A 24 12.00 -25.67 20.66
N ILE A 25 12.60 -25.60 19.48
CA ILE A 25 13.59 -26.57 18.98
C ILE A 25 14.94 -25.86 18.88
N ILE A 26 15.96 -26.41 19.54
CA ILE A 26 17.33 -25.92 19.45
C ILE A 26 18.04 -26.70 18.34
N TRP A 27 18.44 -26.02 17.29
CA TRP A 27 19.20 -26.58 16.17
C TRP A 27 20.69 -26.51 16.47
N GLN A 28 21.33 -27.67 16.64
CA GLN A 28 22.77 -27.73 16.85
C GLN A 28 23.53 -27.73 15.51
N ALA A 29 24.73 -27.14 15.49
CA ALA A 29 25.44 -26.77 14.26
C ALA A 29 25.70 -27.92 13.26
N ASP A 30 25.78 -29.17 13.72
CA ASP A 30 26.29 -30.29 12.91
C ASP A 30 25.22 -31.27 12.38
N ALA A 31 23.94 -31.06 12.67
CA ALA A 31 22.89 -31.95 12.18
C ALA A 31 21.55 -31.23 12.05
N ALA A 32 20.93 -31.31 10.86
CA ALA A 32 19.50 -31.03 10.75
C ALA A 32 18.76 -31.90 11.81
N PRO A 33 17.72 -31.35 12.48
CA PRO A 33 16.96 -32.14 13.42
C PRO A 33 16.40 -33.38 12.70
N THR A 34 16.95 -34.54 12.97
CA THR A 34 16.54 -35.82 12.33
C THR A 34 15.08 -36.16 12.58
N ASP A 35 14.49 -35.56 13.61
CA ASP A 35 13.11 -35.78 14.03
C ASP A 35 12.32 -34.43 14.04
N PHE A 36 12.51 -33.58 13.03
CA PHE A 36 11.71 -32.35 12.91
C PHE A 36 10.25 -32.73 12.62
N SER A 37 9.47 -32.82 13.67
CA SER A 37 8.02 -32.97 13.53
C SER A 37 7.37 -31.60 13.71
N VAL A 38 6.73 -31.13 12.64
CA VAL A 38 5.96 -29.89 12.68
C VAL A 38 4.80 -30.07 13.67
N PRO A 39 4.65 -29.18 14.66
CA PRO A 39 3.49 -29.22 15.55
C PRO A 39 2.18 -29.05 14.75
N ALA A 40 1.11 -29.70 15.20
CA ALA A 40 -0.19 -29.62 14.56
C ALA A 40 -0.82 -28.20 14.66
N ALA A 41 -0.43 -27.42 15.67
CA ALA A 41 -0.90 -26.04 15.89
C ALA A 41 0.10 -25.26 16.74
N GLY A 42 0.05 -23.94 16.65
CA GLY A 42 0.81 -23.01 17.48
C GLY A 42 2.09 -22.47 16.84
N ILE A 43 2.88 -21.79 17.65
CA ILE A 43 4.15 -21.18 17.26
C ILE A 43 5.29 -22.14 17.58
N CYS A 44 6.02 -22.56 16.56
CA CYS A 44 7.23 -23.35 16.68
C CYS A 44 8.46 -22.48 16.46
N LEU A 45 9.18 -22.18 17.54
CA LEU A 45 10.44 -21.46 17.49
C LEU A 45 11.60 -22.43 17.22
N ILE A 46 12.43 -22.06 16.25
CA ILE A 46 13.68 -22.76 15.96
C ILE A 46 14.85 -21.79 16.18
N SER A 47 15.83 -22.16 16.98
CA SER A 47 16.99 -21.31 17.26
C SER A 47 18.27 -22.10 17.34
N GLY A 48 19.42 -21.44 17.29
CA GLY A 48 20.71 -21.98 17.68
C GLY A 48 20.80 -22.18 19.19
N PRO A 49 21.96 -22.66 19.68
CA PRO A 49 22.21 -22.90 21.11
C PRO A 49 22.10 -21.66 21.98
N LEU A 50 21.75 -21.85 23.26
CA LEU A 50 21.77 -20.76 24.24
C LEU A 50 23.24 -20.43 24.59
N ASP A 51 23.59 -19.15 24.50
CA ASP A 51 24.79 -18.60 25.11
C ASP A 51 24.53 -18.25 26.59
N PRO A 52 25.13 -18.97 27.53
CA PRO A 52 24.88 -18.73 28.96
C PRO A 52 25.36 -17.39 29.47
N LEU A 53 26.35 -16.78 28.79
CA LEU A 53 26.91 -15.51 29.20
C LEU A 53 26.01 -14.31 28.85
N SER A 54 25.46 -14.32 27.64
CA SER A 54 24.56 -13.27 27.17
C SER A 54 23.09 -13.54 27.48
N ASN A 55 22.74 -14.77 27.91
CA ASN A 55 21.37 -15.26 28.06
C ASN A 55 20.52 -15.09 26.80
N ARG A 56 21.12 -15.42 25.64
CA ARG A 56 20.48 -15.32 24.31
C ARG A 56 20.69 -16.60 23.52
N TYR A 57 19.68 -16.95 22.76
CA TYR A 57 19.79 -17.99 21.75
C TYR A 57 20.46 -17.43 20.50
N GLY A 58 21.36 -18.21 19.89
CA GLY A 58 21.97 -17.89 18.62
C GLY A 58 20.96 -17.92 17.46
N GLY A 59 21.19 -17.12 16.43
CA GLY A 59 20.47 -17.24 15.18
C GLY A 59 20.91 -18.45 14.37
N LEU A 60 20.13 -18.81 13.37
CA LEU A 60 20.48 -19.81 12.39
C LEU A 60 21.40 -19.23 11.32
N ASP A 61 22.36 -20.03 10.85
CA ASP A 61 23.21 -19.64 9.72
C ASP A 61 22.45 -19.75 8.37
N ALA A 62 23.10 -19.32 7.28
CA ALA A 62 22.48 -19.29 5.96
C ALA A 62 22.06 -20.70 5.47
N ALA A 63 22.83 -21.75 5.78
CA ALA A 63 22.52 -23.11 5.37
C ALA A 63 21.33 -23.68 6.17
N GLN A 64 21.29 -23.41 7.46
CA GLN A 64 20.18 -23.76 8.34
C GLN A 64 18.89 -23.04 7.97
N LEU A 65 18.98 -21.73 7.63
CA LEU A 65 17.83 -20.95 7.17
C LEU A 65 17.28 -21.50 5.84
N ALA A 66 18.15 -21.84 4.89
CA ALA A 66 17.73 -22.43 3.62
C ALA A 66 17.05 -23.80 3.80
N GLU A 67 17.53 -24.62 4.75
CA GLU A 67 16.89 -25.89 5.08
C GLU A 67 15.53 -25.66 5.74
N LEU A 68 15.44 -24.73 6.70
CA LEU A 68 14.18 -24.41 7.38
C LEU A 68 13.15 -23.85 6.40
N GLN A 69 13.59 -23.06 5.41
CA GLN A 69 12.71 -22.57 4.35
C GLN A 69 12.15 -23.74 3.52
N ARG A 70 12.97 -24.72 3.12
CA ARG A 70 12.49 -25.92 2.40
C ARG A 70 11.48 -26.72 3.22
N ILE A 71 11.69 -26.85 4.54
CA ILE A 71 10.73 -27.49 5.43
C ILE A 71 9.41 -26.72 5.47
N ALA A 72 9.47 -25.38 5.60
CA ALA A 72 8.29 -24.52 5.61
C ALA A 72 7.49 -24.63 4.30
N GLU A 73 8.18 -24.60 3.15
CA GLU A 73 7.58 -24.75 1.83
C GLU A 73 6.93 -26.14 1.66
N PHE A 74 7.62 -27.23 2.04
CA PHE A 74 7.09 -28.58 1.94
C PHE A 74 5.81 -28.78 2.74
N HIS A 75 5.72 -28.18 3.94
CA HIS A 75 4.56 -28.23 4.80
C HIS A 75 3.54 -27.12 4.57
N ASN A 76 3.81 -26.21 3.62
CA ASN A 76 2.99 -25.02 3.34
C ASN A 76 2.73 -24.17 4.59
N LEU A 77 3.78 -23.87 5.35
CA LEU A 77 3.75 -23.10 6.59
C LEU A 77 4.39 -21.73 6.42
N PRO A 78 3.90 -20.70 7.11
CA PRO A 78 4.60 -19.43 7.19
C PRO A 78 5.90 -19.60 8.01
N LEU A 79 6.98 -19.01 7.50
CA LEU A 79 8.25 -18.87 8.19
C LEU A 79 8.51 -17.40 8.47
N LEU A 80 8.64 -17.04 9.75
CA LEU A 80 8.98 -15.70 10.19
C LEU A 80 10.43 -15.68 10.71
N ILE A 81 11.23 -14.75 10.22
CA ILE A 81 12.65 -14.62 10.58
C ILE A 81 12.88 -13.24 11.20
N GLU A 82 13.27 -13.18 12.47
CA GLU A 82 13.75 -11.95 13.07
C GLU A 82 15.17 -11.67 12.57
N ALA A 83 15.34 -10.62 11.75
CA ALA A 83 16.61 -10.25 11.15
C ALA A 83 17.35 -9.15 11.90
N ASP A 84 16.68 -8.48 12.85
CA ASP A 84 17.25 -7.36 13.61
C ASP A 84 16.38 -7.03 14.84
N GLY A 85 17.00 -6.63 15.95
CA GLY A 85 16.35 -6.26 17.21
C GLY A 85 16.56 -4.79 17.59
N SER A 86 15.56 -4.16 18.24
CA SER A 86 15.60 -2.75 18.67
C SER A 86 16.02 -2.53 20.12
N ARG A 87 16.34 -3.59 20.87
CA ARG A 87 16.58 -3.56 22.33
C ARG A 87 15.39 -2.96 23.09
N GLN A 88 14.19 -3.31 22.67
CA GLN A 88 12.91 -2.82 23.26
C GLN A 88 12.69 -1.31 23.13
N LYS A 89 13.48 -0.58 22.34
CA LYS A 89 13.22 0.82 22.03
C LYS A 89 12.23 0.96 20.88
N PRO A 90 11.41 2.02 20.86
CA PRO A 90 10.43 2.19 19.79
C PRO A 90 11.07 2.36 18.43
N LEU A 91 12.25 3.00 18.35
CA LEU A 91 12.91 3.29 17.09
C LEU A 91 14.35 2.77 17.07
N LYS A 92 14.86 2.53 15.87
CA LYS A 92 16.25 2.10 15.68
C LYS A 92 16.86 2.56 14.36
N ALA A 93 18.20 2.48 14.26
CA ALA A 93 18.93 2.49 13.01
C ALA A 93 19.79 1.21 12.91
N PRO A 94 19.83 0.52 11.74
CA PRO A 94 20.58 -0.72 11.60
C PRO A 94 22.10 -0.49 11.65
N ALA A 95 22.86 -1.40 12.26
CA ALA A 95 24.33 -1.38 12.22
C ALA A 95 24.86 -1.75 10.82
N ALA A 96 26.18 -1.71 10.63
CA ALA A 96 26.78 -2.02 9.33
C ALA A 96 26.46 -3.45 8.84
N HIS A 97 26.40 -4.42 9.76
CA HIS A 97 26.09 -5.83 9.49
C HIS A 97 24.60 -6.19 9.61
N GLU A 98 23.74 -5.25 9.96
CA GLU A 98 22.29 -5.43 10.13
C GLU A 98 21.50 -4.71 9.04
N PRO A 99 20.27 -5.17 8.75
CA PRO A 99 19.68 -6.45 9.14
C PRO A 99 20.29 -7.63 8.34
N ALA A 100 20.33 -8.83 8.93
CA ALA A 100 20.76 -10.05 8.27
C ALA A 100 19.59 -10.74 7.55
N ILE A 101 19.15 -10.18 6.45
CA ILE A 101 18.01 -10.68 5.67
C ILE A 101 18.49 -11.69 4.63
N PRO A 102 17.94 -12.92 4.58
CA PRO A 102 18.24 -13.88 3.52
C PRO A 102 17.75 -13.37 2.15
N GLU A 103 18.49 -13.71 1.08
CA GLU A 103 18.13 -13.27 -0.29
C GLU A 103 16.81 -13.86 -0.82
N SER A 104 16.42 -15.03 -0.31
CA SER A 104 15.23 -15.79 -0.76
C SER A 104 13.93 -15.41 -0.03
N ILE A 105 13.85 -14.22 0.59
CA ILE A 105 12.70 -13.78 1.35
C ILE A 105 11.64 -13.18 0.40
N ASP A 106 10.37 -13.60 0.58
CA ASP A 106 9.23 -13.08 -0.16
C ASP A 106 8.79 -11.70 0.34
N ILE A 107 8.85 -11.48 1.67
CA ILE A 107 8.32 -10.28 2.33
C ILE A 107 9.29 -9.80 3.40
N VAL A 108 9.61 -8.51 3.37
CA VAL A 108 10.32 -7.81 4.45
C VAL A 108 9.38 -6.85 5.15
N VAL A 109 9.24 -7.01 6.47
CA VAL A 109 8.46 -6.10 7.31
C VAL A 109 9.41 -5.27 8.14
N VAL A 110 9.46 -3.97 7.87
CA VAL A 110 10.24 -3.01 8.65
C VAL A 110 9.35 -2.42 9.74
N VAL A 111 9.71 -2.64 11.01
CA VAL A 111 8.87 -2.28 12.17
C VAL A 111 9.48 -1.11 12.91
N GLU A 112 8.70 -0.02 13.07
CA GLU A 112 9.06 1.12 13.89
C GLU A 112 7.89 1.53 14.80
N GLY A 113 8.21 1.95 16.04
CA GLY A 113 7.21 2.27 17.05
C GLY A 113 6.85 3.77 17.05
N LEU A 114 5.59 4.07 16.76
CA LEU A 114 5.07 5.45 16.76
C LEU A 114 5.10 6.14 18.14
N SER A 115 5.35 5.39 19.22
CA SER A 115 5.56 6.01 20.55
C SER A 115 6.83 6.86 20.63
N GLY A 116 7.76 6.67 19.68
CA GLY A 116 8.95 7.52 19.54
C GLY A 116 8.67 8.91 18.98
N LEU A 117 7.54 9.12 18.29
CA LEU A 117 7.19 10.43 17.74
C LEU A 117 6.96 11.46 18.85
N GLY A 118 7.53 12.67 18.66
CA GLY A 118 7.48 13.76 19.64
C GLY A 118 8.42 13.61 20.84
N GLN A 119 9.13 12.46 20.94
CA GLN A 119 10.16 12.27 21.97
C GLN A 119 11.51 12.83 21.51
N PRO A 120 12.38 13.26 22.43
CA PRO A 120 13.74 13.68 22.06
C PRO A 120 14.52 12.54 21.41
N LEU A 121 15.25 12.85 20.35
CA LEU A 121 16.17 11.93 19.70
C LEU A 121 17.39 11.67 20.61
N GLY A 122 17.44 10.49 21.17
CA GLY A 122 18.50 10.06 22.08
C GLY A 122 18.47 8.56 22.34
N GLU A 123 19.46 8.07 23.09
CA GLU A 123 19.62 6.64 23.37
C GLU A 123 18.47 6.05 24.20
N GLU A 124 17.65 6.85 24.88
CA GLU A 124 16.45 6.37 25.57
C GLU A 124 15.33 5.96 24.60
N THR A 125 15.18 6.70 23.50
CA THR A 125 14.09 6.52 22.51
C THR A 125 14.53 5.68 21.31
N VAL A 126 15.79 5.80 20.88
CA VAL A 126 16.28 5.23 19.63
C VAL A 126 17.48 4.32 19.89
N HIS A 127 17.46 3.10 19.38
CA HIS A 127 18.64 2.27 19.34
C HIS A 127 19.59 2.76 18.26
N ARG A 128 20.80 3.19 18.62
CA ARG A 128 21.81 3.87 17.80
C ARG A 128 21.35 5.25 17.33
N ALA A 129 21.06 6.12 18.29
CA ALA A 129 20.47 7.44 18.08
C ALA A 129 21.29 8.32 17.11
N GLU A 130 22.64 8.35 17.23
CA GLU A 130 23.51 9.10 16.32
C GLU A 130 23.37 8.66 14.86
N ARG A 131 23.23 7.35 14.63
CA ARG A 131 23.01 6.81 13.30
C ARG A 131 21.65 7.17 12.75
N PHE A 132 20.63 7.10 13.59
CA PHE A 132 19.27 7.53 13.23
C PHE A 132 19.24 9.03 12.90
N ALA A 133 19.95 9.87 13.66
CA ALA A 133 20.10 11.29 13.37
C ALA A 133 20.62 11.53 11.94
N ALA A 134 21.69 10.81 11.56
CA ALA A 134 22.26 10.91 10.21
C ALA A 134 21.27 10.48 9.10
N LEU A 135 20.43 9.46 9.35
CA LEU A 135 19.45 8.95 8.38
C LEU A 135 18.20 9.84 8.28
N SER A 136 17.71 10.35 9.40
CA SER A 136 16.52 11.18 9.47
C SER A 136 16.76 12.64 9.11
N GLY A 137 18.01 13.11 9.31
CA GLY A 137 18.40 14.52 9.20
C GLY A 137 17.99 15.37 10.40
N LEU A 138 17.62 14.74 11.52
CA LEU A 138 17.32 15.40 12.80
C LEU A 138 18.61 15.54 13.62
N GLU A 139 18.67 16.53 14.51
CA GLU A 139 19.76 16.70 15.45
C GLU A 139 19.52 15.90 16.74
N MET A 140 20.60 15.54 17.45
CA MET A 140 20.51 14.90 18.76
C MET A 140 19.79 15.82 19.74
N GLY A 141 18.79 15.28 20.45
CA GLY A 141 17.93 16.04 21.37
C GLY A 141 16.73 16.72 20.70
N GLU A 142 16.67 16.81 19.37
CA GLU A 142 15.51 17.30 18.64
C GLU A 142 14.32 16.32 18.77
N ASN A 143 13.11 16.84 18.79
CA ASN A 143 11.91 15.99 18.84
C ASN A 143 11.72 15.25 17.51
N ILE A 144 11.56 13.93 17.59
CA ILE A 144 11.40 13.06 16.42
C ILE A 144 10.09 13.40 15.71
N SER A 145 10.19 13.89 14.50
CA SER A 145 9.05 14.23 13.63
C SER A 145 8.66 13.05 12.74
N ALA A 146 7.40 13.03 12.29
CA ALA A 146 6.92 12.06 11.30
C ALA A 146 7.73 12.12 9.99
N ALA A 147 8.10 13.32 9.55
CA ALA A 147 8.94 13.51 8.35
C ALA A 147 10.35 12.92 8.53
N GLY A 148 10.98 13.12 9.71
CA GLY A 148 12.28 12.53 10.02
C GLY A 148 12.22 11.00 10.08
N LEU A 149 11.17 10.43 10.68
CA LEU A 149 10.96 8.99 10.72
C LEU A 149 10.75 8.43 9.30
N ALA A 150 9.89 9.04 8.49
CA ALA A 150 9.65 8.62 7.11
C ALA A 150 10.94 8.67 6.26
N LYS A 151 11.79 9.69 6.46
CA LYS A 151 13.09 9.80 5.79
C LYS A 151 14.03 8.67 6.20
N ALA A 152 14.12 8.33 7.49
CA ALA A 152 14.94 7.21 7.98
C ALA A 152 14.46 5.86 7.44
N LEU A 153 13.13 5.63 7.38
CA LEU A 153 12.52 4.44 6.80
C LEU A 153 12.82 4.33 5.29
N ASN A 154 12.73 5.43 4.54
CA ASN A 154 13.02 5.45 3.10
C ASN A 154 14.52 5.49 2.75
N HIS A 155 15.40 5.52 3.73
CA HIS A 155 16.83 5.60 3.48
C HIS A 155 17.45 4.24 3.14
N ALA A 156 18.33 4.19 2.12
CA ALA A 156 18.98 2.95 1.69
C ALA A 156 19.85 2.28 2.79
N GLU A 157 20.40 3.07 3.72
CA GLU A 157 21.12 2.58 4.91
C GLU A 157 20.23 2.54 6.17
N GLY A 158 18.93 2.79 6.04
CA GLY A 158 17.90 2.75 7.08
C GLY A 158 16.93 1.60 6.86
N GLY A 159 15.64 1.90 6.76
CA GLY A 159 14.59 0.88 6.60
C GLY A 159 14.68 0.05 5.32
N LEU A 160 15.33 0.54 4.26
CA LEU A 160 15.52 -0.19 3.00
C LEU A 160 16.82 -0.99 2.94
N LYS A 161 17.61 -0.97 4.02
CA LYS A 161 18.91 -1.61 4.02
C LYS A 161 18.81 -3.13 3.89
N ASN A 162 19.64 -3.71 3.01
CA ASN A 162 19.72 -5.15 2.74
C ASN A 162 18.39 -5.81 2.33
N VAL A 163 17.39 -5.03 1.94
CA VAL A 163 16.12 -5.59 1.45
C VAL A 163 16.33 -6.15 0.05
N PRO A 164 16.09 -7.45 -0.19
CA PRO A 164 16.23 -8.05 -1.51
C PRO A 164 15.34 -7.36 -2.55
N ALA A 165 15.83 -7.21 -3.78
CA ALA A 165 15.13 -6.49 -4.84
C ALA A 165 13.77 -7.12 -5.21
N GLY A 166 13.63 -8.44 -5.05
CA GLY A 166 12.38 -9.17 -5.34
C GLY A 166 11.42 -9.27 -4.15
N ALA A 167 11.85 -8.88 -2.95
CA ALA A 167 11.00 -8.97 -1.76
C ALA A 167 9.96 -7.85 -1.74
N ARG A 168 8.74 -8.19 -1.35
CA ARG A 168 7.71 -7.20 -1.01
C ARG A 168 8.11 -6.47 0.27
N ARG A 169 7.94 -5.15 0.29
CA ARG A 169 8.35 -4.26 1.37
C ARG A 169 7.16 -3.72 2.10
N ILE A 170 7.11 -3.94 3.41
CA ILE A 170 6.02 -3.46 4.25
C ILE A 170 6.60 -2.61 5.38
N ALA A 171 6.12 -1.38 5.53
CA ALA A 171 6.40 -0.56 6.69
C ALA A 171 5.29 -0.79 7.74
N LEU A 172 5.64 -1.37 8.88
CA LEU A 172 4.73 -1.57 10.00
C LEU A 172 4.99 -0.49 11.06
N LEU A 173 4.11 0.48 11.12
CA LEU A 173 4.08 1.56 12.09
C LEU A 173 3.33 1.07 13.32
N ASN A 174 4.08 0.48 14.26
CA ASN A 174 3.55 -0.14 15.47
C ASN A 174 3.19 0.91 16.55
N GLN A 175 2.46 0.50 17.59
CA GLN A 175 2.05 1.34 18.70
C GLN A 175 1.11 2.50 18.28
N ALA A 176 0.18 2.21 17.38
CA ALA A 176 -0.79 3.16 16.83
C ALA A 176 -2.10 3.26 17.64
N GLU A 177 -2.08 3.00 18.95
CA GLU A 177 -3.29 2.91 19.80
C GLU A 177 -4.08 4.22 19.89
N ILE A 178 -3.42 5.37 19.72
CA ILE A 178 -4.06 6.68 19.85
C ILE A 178 -4.26 7.36 18.50
N SER A 179 -5.35 8.10 18.35
CA SER A 179 -5.73 8.78 17.10
C SER A 179 -4.63 9.68 16.53
N ALA A 180 -3.84 10.34 17.38
CA ALA A 180 -2.74 11.20 16.93
C ALA A 180 -1.64 10.39 16.21
N ARG A 181 -1.33 9.16 16.65
CA ARG A 181 -0.36 8.29 16.01
C ARG A 181 -0.92 7.67 14.72
N GLN A 182 -2.23 7.35 14.69
CA GLN A 182 -2.91 6.90 13.48
C GLN A 182 -2.89 8.00 12.41
N ALA A 183 -3.18 9.25 12.80
CA ALA A 183 -3.09 10.40 11.90
C ALA A 183 -1.65 10.64 11.40
N ALA A 184 -0.64 10.49 12.26
CA ALA A 184 0.76 10.58 11.87
C ALA A 184 1.14 9.47 10.86
N ALA A 185 0.67 8.23 11.06
CA ALA A 185 0.88 7.13 10.11
C ALA A 185 0.26 7.45 8.74
N GLY A 186 -0.99 7.95 8.72
CA GLY A 186 -1.65 8.40 7.48
C GLY A 186 -0.89 9.52 6.79
N GLY A 187 -0.36 10.50 7.55
CA GLY A 187 0.44 11.59 7.00
C GLY A 187 1.81 11.17 6.42
N MET A 188 2.35 10.02 6.85
CA MET A 188 3.59 9.45 6.29
C MET A 188 3.35 8.49 5.12
N ALA A 189 2.13 7.98 4.96
CA ALA A 189 1.84 6.86 4.07
C ALA A 189 2.25 7.12 2.62
N ASP A 190 1.85 8.26 2.03
CA ASP A 190 2.16 8.57 0.64
C ASP A 190 3.67 8.70 0.38
N GLU A 191 4.44 9.19 1.37
CA GLU A 191 5.91 9.26 1.27
C GLU A 191 6.55 7.87 1.36
N LEU A 192 6.06 7.03 2.27
CA LEU A 192 6.56 5.66 2.44
C LEU A 192 6.20 4.77 1.25
N LEU A 193 5.01 4.92 0.67
CA LEU A 193 4.55 4.15 -0.49
C LEU A 193 5.38 4.40 -1.77
N LYS A 194 6.29 5.38 -1.79
CA LYS A 194 7.28 5.52 -2.87
C LYS A 194 8.27 4.36 -2.91
N ASN A 195 8.52 3.69 -1.78
CA ASN A 195 9.52 2.63 -1.63
C ASN A 195 8.99 1.35 -0.96
N TYR A 196 7.80 1.41 -0.38
CA TYR A 196 7.11 0.29 0.25
C TYR A 196 5.84 -0.06 -0.53
N ASP A 197 5.53 -1.35 -0.59
CA ASP A 197 4.31 -1.85 -1.25
C ASP A 197 3.06 -1.67 -0.37
N SER A 198 3.26 -1.57 0.96
CA SER A 198 2.18 -1.29 1.92
C SER A 198 2.73 -0.62 3.17
N VAL A 199 1.91 0.20 3.81
CA VAL A 199 2.18 0.81 5.12
C VAL A 199 1.05 0.44 6.07
N LEU A 200 1.36 -0.16 7.20
CA LEU A 200 0.38 -0.58 8.20
C LEU A 200 0.50 0.27 9.45
N ALA A 201 -0.61 0.82 9.94
CA ALA A 201 -0.72 1.37 11.28
C ALA A 201 -1.35 0.33 12.20
N ALA A 202 -0.62 -0.17 13.19
CA ALA A 202 -1.06 -1.28 14.02
C ALA A 202 -0.60 -1.17 15.48
N SER A 203 -1.18 -2.01 16.33
CA SER A 203 -0.65 -2.37 17.64
C SER A 203 -0.44 -3.87 17.68
N LEU A 204 0.80 -4.31 17.73
CA LEU A 204 1.13 -5.72 17.89
C LEU A 204 0.74 -6.22 19.28
N GLU A 205 0.80 -5.36 20.31
CA GLU A 205 0.38 -5.70 21.67
C GLU A 205 -1.13 -5.96 21.76
N GLN A 206 -1.94 -5.19 21.03
CA GLN A 206 -3.40 -5.37 21.00
C GLN A 206 -3.87 -6.29 19.87
N GLU A 207 -2.95 -6.86 19.09
CA GLU A 207 -3.26 -7.68 17.91
C GLU A 207 -4.23 -6.98 16.94
N LYS A 208 -4.06 -5.66 16.76
CA LYS A 208 -4.98 -4.82 16.00
C LYS A 208 -4.29 -4.04 14.90
N ILE A 209 -4.85 -4.11 13.69
CA ILE A 209 -4.53 -3.22 12.57
C ILE A 209 -5.59 -2.12 12.54
N TYR A 210 -5.15 -0.86 12.52
CA TYR A 210 -5.99 0.33 12.47
C TYR A 210 -6.19 0.84 11.04
N ALA A 211 -5.13 0.74 10.22
CA ALA A 211 -5.19 1.12 8.81
C ALA A 211 -4.15 0.35 7.98
N VAL A 212 -4.48 0.12 6.71
CA VAL A 212 -3.60 -0.45 5.69
C VAL A 212 -3.59 0.50 4.49
N PHE A 213 -2.46 1.16 4.27
CA PHE A 213 -2.27 2.05 3.14
C PHE A 213 -1.54 1.29 2.04
N GLU A 214 -2.07 1.36 0.82
CA GLU A 214 -1.51 0.74 -0.38
C GLU A 214 -1.57 1.73 -1.54
N PRO A 215 -0.77 1.56 -2.60
CA PRO A 215 -0.90 2.40 -3.79
C PRO A 215 -2.30 2.29 -4.36
N VAL A 216 -2.91 3.43 -4.69
CA VAL A 216 -4.23 3.52 -5.31
C VAL A 216 -4.07 4.01 -6.74
N LEU A 217 -4.44 3.17 -7.70
CA LEU A 217 -4.46 3.49 -9.12
C LEU A 217 -5.54 4.54 -9.40
N ALA A 218 -5.24 5.56 -10.18
CA ALA A 218 -6.24 6.40 -10.82
C ALA A 218 -6.43 5.98 -12.29
N VAL A 219 -7.67 5.71 -12.69
CA VAL A 219 -8.04 5.48 -14.09
C VAL A 219 -8.98 6.60 -14.52
N ILE A 220 -8.47 7.48 -15.39
CA ILE A 220 -9.22 8.60 -15.95
C ILE A 220 -9.84 8.14 -17.27
N LEU A 221 -11.17 8.07 -17.31
CA LEU A 221 -11.92 7.61 -18.46
C LEU A 221 -12.11 8.79 -19.44
N ALA A 222 -11.29 8.85 -20.48
CA ALA A 222 -11.25 9.91 -21.49
C ALA A 222 -11.48 9.41 -22.94
N ALA A 223 -12.01 8.18 -23.11
CA ALA A 223 -12.14 7.53 -24.41
C ALA A 223 -13.41 7.94 -25.20
N GLY A 224 -14.36 8.63 -24.58
CA GLY A 224 -15.66 8.95 -25.17
C GLY A 224 -15.60 9.91 -26.36
N ALA A 225 -16.51 9.71 -27.35
CA ALA A 225 -16.60 10.52 -28.58
C ALA A 225 -17.34 11.86 -28.43
N ALA A 226 -17.97 12.16 -27.28
CA ALA A 226 -18.72 13.38 -26.98
C ALA A 226 -19.74 13.78 -28.08
N SER A 227 -20.53 12.84 -28.55
CA SER A 227 -21.44 13.00 -29.70
C SER A 227 -22.55 14.04 -29.51
N ARG A 228 -22.89 14.39 -28.27
CA ARG A 228 -24.00 15.32 -27.96
C ARG A 228 -23.56 16.77 -27.87
N TYR A 229 -22.33 17.05 -27.42
CA TYR A 229 -21.84 18.43 -27.23
C TYR A 229 -21.21 19.06 -28.49
N GLY A 230 -20.99 18.27 -29.55
CA GLY A 230 -20.38 18.74 -30.81
C GLY A 230 -18.84 18.86 -30.78
N GLN A 231 -18.23 18.83 -29.60
CA GLN A 231 -16.78 18.76 -29.39
C GLN A 231 -16.44 17.88 -28.20
N PRO A 232 -15.21 17.36 -28.09
CA PRO A 232 -14.79 16.49 -26.99
C PRO A 232 -14.86 17.22 -25.65
N LYS A 233 -15.81 16.83 -24.74
CA LYS A 233 -16.00 17.47 -23.42
C LYS A 233 -14.71 17.47 -22.59
N GLN A 234 -13.94 16.39 -22.67
CA GLN A 234 -12.66 16.24 -21.96
C GLN A 234 -11.59 17.27 -22.35
N LEU A 235 -11.79 17.99 -23.47
CA LEU A 235 -10.89 19.02 -23.95
C LEU A 235 -11.44 20.46 -23.75
N LEU A 236 -12.63 20.61 -23.12
CA LEU A 236 -13.16 21.91 -22.75
C LEU A 236 -12.23 22.61 -21.76
N ASP A 237 -12.16 23.94 -21.85
CA ASP A 237 -11.35 24.73 -20.93
C ASP A 237 -12.00 24.84 -19.55
N TYR A 238 -11.23 24.62 -18.49
CA TYR A 238 -11.61 24.88 -17.11
C TYR A 238 -10.54 25.74 -16.44
N HIS A 239 -10.82 27.06 -16.39
CA HIS A 239 -9.89 28.05 -15.83
C HIS A 239 -8.48 28.01 -16.45
N GLY A 240 -8.40 27.89 -17.76
CA GLY A 240 -7.14 27.93 -18.52
C GLY A 240 -6.49 26.57 -18.76
N GLN A 241 -7.16 25.47 -18.38
CA GLN A 241 -6.66 24.10 -18.60
C GLN A 241 -7.76 23.20 -19.18
N PRO A 242 -7.42 22.23 -20.05
CA PRO A 242 -8.38 21.20 -20.48
C PRO A 242 -8.92 20.39 -19.29
N PHE A 243 -10.20 19.99 -19.33
CA PHE A 243 -10.82 19.20 -18.28
C PHE A 243 -9.97 17.97 -17.89
N VAL A 244 -9.53 17.16 -18.87
CA VAL A 244 -8.72 15.99 -18.64
C VAL A 244 -7.40 16.32 -17.94
N HIS A 245 -6.77 17.45 -18.26
CA HIS A 245 -5.55 17.92 -17.60
C HIS A 245 -5.81 18.23 -16.13
N ARG A 246 -6.89 18.96 -15.84
CA ARG A 246 -7.28 19.29 -14.47
C ARG A 246 -7.56 18.04 -13.63
N VAL A 247 -8.31 17.07 -14.19
CA VAL A 247 -8.60 15.79 -13.50
C VAL A 247 -7.32 15.01 -13.24
N ALA A 248 -6.40 14.95 -14.21
CA ALA A 248 -5.12 14.26 -14.05
C ALA A 248 -4.22 14.93 -13.00
N GLN A 249 -4.15 16.27 -13.03
CA GLN A 249 -3.42 17.06 -12.03
C GLN A 249 -3.98 16.83 -10.62
N THR A 250 -5.30 16.81 -10.48
CA THR A 250 -5.99 16.52 -9.20
C THR A 250 -5.66 15.10 -8.69
N ALA A 251 -5.66 14.10 -9.56
CA ALA A 251 -5.30 12.73 -9.20
C ALA A 251 -3.85 12.63 -8.69
N LEU A 252 -2.91 13.28 -9.39
CA LEU A 252 -1.50 13.35 -8.98
C LEU A 252 -1.34 14.08 -7.64
N ALA A 253 -2.02 15.21 -7.46
CA ALA A 253 -1.99 15.98 -6.21
C ALA A 253 -2.57 15.21 -5.01
N ALA A 254 -3.51 14.29 -5.24
CA ALA A 254 -4.05 13.40 -4.22
C ALA A 254 -3.14 12.19 -3.90
N GLY A 255 -1.95 12.11 -4.50
CA GLY A 255 -1.01 11.00 -4.29
C GLY A 255 -1.51 9.67 -4.87
N LEU A 256 -2.36 9.70 -5.92
CA LEU A 256 -2.74 8.49 -6.64
C LEU A 256 -1.58 8.06 -7.56
N SER A 257 -1.27 6.78 -7.58
CA SER A 257 -0.16 6.24 -8.36
C SER A 257 -0.37 4.76 -8.67
N PRO A 258 -0.19 4.34 -9.94
CA PRO A 258 -0.03 5.19 -11.12
C PRO A 258 -1.30 5.97 -11.48
N VAL A 259 -1.17 7.02 -12.31
CA VAL A 259 -2.30 7.72 -12.91
C VAL A 259 -2.37 7.35 -14.38
N ARG A 260 -3.44 6.68 -14.80
CA ARG A 260 -3.66 6.23 -16.17
C ARG A 260 -4.76 7.05 -16.84
N VAL A 261 -4.49 7.56 -18.05
CA VAL A 261 -5.48 8.23 -18.88
C VAL A 261 -5.87 7.28 -20.01
N VAL A 262 -7.12 6.79 -19.99
CA VAL A 262 -7.64 5.91 -21.02
C VAL A 262 -8.20 6.73 -22.17
N THR A 263 -7.57 6.66 -23.34
CA THR A 263 -7.93 7.42 -24.54
C THR A 263 -8.63 6.55 -25.58
N GLY A 264 -9.38 7.16 -26.51
CA GLY A 264 -10.15 6.45 -27.52
C GLY A 264 -10.46 7.31 -28.74
N ALA A 265 -11.69 7.83 -28.87
CA ALA A 265 -12.16 8.55 -30.05
C ALA A 265 -11.30 9.77 -30.44
N ASN A 266 -10.73 10.49 -29.47
CA ASN A 266 -9.94 11.70 -29.67
C ASN A 266 -8.53 11.54 -29.05
N ALA A 267 -7.92 10.36 -29.19
CA ALA A 267 -6.71 9.96 -28.51
C ALA A 267 -5.59 10.99 -28.61
N GLU A 268 -5.22 11.41 -29.81
CA GLU A 268 -4.10 12.32 -30.04
C GLU A 268 -4.28 13.69 -29.34
N ALA A 269 -5.49 14.24 -29.37
CA ALA A 269 -5.77 15.53 -28.73
C ALA A 269 -5.80 15.42 -27.19
N VAL A 270 -6.32 14.31 -26.65
CA VAL A 270 -6.34 14.04 -25.20
C VAL A 270 -4.92 13.78 -24.69
N GLU A 271 -4.11 13.02 -25.40
CA GLU A 271 -2.72 12.73 -25.07
C GLU A 271 -1.86 14.01 -25.08
N ALA A 272 -2.07 14.87 -26.09
CA ALA A 272 -1.40 16.17 -26.16
C ALA A 272 -1.76 17.07 -24.97
N ALA A 273 -3.01 16.98 -24.47
CA ALA A 273 -3.49 17.79 -23.36
C ALA A 273 -2.89 17.43 -22.00
N VAL A 274 -2.23 16.28 -21.86
CA VAL A 274 -1.65 15.78 -20.59
C VAL A 274 -0.17 15.44 -20.71
N THR A 275 0.49 15.86 -21.79
CA THR A 275 1.88 15.45 -22.11
C THR A 275 2.92 15.96 -21.12
N ASP A 276 2.62 17.03 -20.36
CA ASP A 276 3.45 17.63 -19.32
C ASP A 276 3.26 16.99 -17.93
N LEU A 277 2.31 16.07 -17.79
CA LEU A 277 2.00 15.38 -16.53
C LEU A 277 2.64 13.99 -16.46
N ALA A 278 2.94 13.54 -15.24
CA ALA A 278 3.47 12.20 -14.98
C ALA A 278 2.33 11.15 -15.00
N VAL A 279 1.76 10.91 -16.18
CA VAL A 279 0.65 9.97 -16.39
C VAL A 279 1.02 8.89 -17.41
N GLU A 280 0.38 7.72 -17.28
CA GLU A 280 0.46 6.63 -18.25
C GLU A 280 -0.70 6.74 -19.24
N ILE A 281 -0.41 6.73 -20.54
CA ILE A 281 -1.43 6.73 -21.59
C ILE A 281 -1.80 5.29 -21.93
N VAL A 282 -3.10 5.00 -21.90
CA VAL A 282 -3.67 3.71 -22.29
C VAL A 282 -4.65 3.91 -23.42
N ARG A 283 -4.27 3.52 -24.65
CA ARG A 283 -5.16 3.57 -25.82
C ARG A 283 -6.13 2.42 -25.80
N ASN A 284 -7.43 2.69 -25.73
CA ASN A 284 -8.50 1.72 -25.85
C ASN A 284 -8.98 1.65 -27.31
N ALA A 285 -8.57 0.63 -28.03
CA ALA A 285 -9.03 0.41 -29.41
C ALA A 285 -10.52 0.02 -29.49
N GLU A 286 -11.07 -0.53 -28.39
CA GLU A 286 -12.45 -1.03 -28.28
C GLU A 286 -13.40 0.01 -27.66
N TRP A 287 -13.04 1.30 -27.64
CA TRP A 287 -13.81 2.36 -26.96
C TRP A 287 -15.29 2.41 -27.40
N GLN A 288 -15.61 1.99 -28.63
CA GLN A 288 -16.98 1.92 -29.16
C GLN A 288 -17.85 0.87 -28.47
N GLU A 289 -17.25 -0.12 -27.79
CA GLU A 289 -17.98 -1.13 -27.01
C GLU A 289 -18.60 -0.58 -25.72
N GLY A 290 -18.33 0.70 -25.39
CA GLY A 290 -18.87 1.39 -24.20
C GLY A 290 -17.87 1.49 -23.04
N GLN A 291 -18.35 2.02 -21.91
CA GLN A 291 -17.53 2.38 -20.76
C GLN A 291 -16.76 1.18 -20.17
N ALA A 292 -17.35 -0.01 -20.19
CA ALA A 292 -16.70 -1.23 -19.66
C ALA A 292 -15.38 -1.55 -20.36
N SER A 293 -15.26 -1.30 -21.67
CA SER A 293 -14.00 -1.51 -22.39
C SER A 293 -12.89 -0.59 -21.88
N SER A 294 -13.21 0.66 -21.52
CA SER A 294 -12.26 1.61 -20.95
C SER A 294 -11.84 1.25 -19.52
N ILE A 295 -12.76 0.71 -18.71
CA ILE A 295 -12.46 0.16 -17.38
C ILE A 295 -11.46 -0.99 -17.50
N ARG A 296 -11.73 -1.96 -18.39
CA ARG A 296 -10.83 -3.10 -18.64
C ARG A 296 -9.45 -2.65 -19.11
N ALA A 297 -9.41 -1.71 -20.08
CA ALA A 297 -8.15 -1.18 -20.58
C ALA A 297 -7.33 -0.48 -19.48
N GLY A 298 -7.96 0.32 -18.63
CA GLY A 298 -7.29 1.02 -17.53
C GLY A 298 -6.75 0.09 -16.44
N LEU A 299 -7.42 -1.04 -16.19
CA LEU A 299 -6.97 -2.04 -15.23
C LEU A 299 -5.85 -2.94 -15.80
N ASN A 300 -5.90 -3.28 -17.09
CA ASN A 300 -4.92 -4.16 -17.76
C ASN A 300 -4.24 -3.45 -18.94
N PRO A 301 -3.35 -2.48 -18.72
CA PRO A 301 -2.76 -1.68 -19.79
C PRO A 301 -1.82 -2.46 -20.72
N HIS A 302 -1.37 -3.66 -20.31
CA HIS A 302 -0.50 -4.52 -21.13
C HIS A 302 -1.01 -5.96 -21.15
N PRO A 303 -1.21 -6.58 -22.36
CA PRO A 303 -1.30 -8.02 -22.43
C PRO A 303 0.07 -8.60 -22.06
N ALA A 304 0.15 -9.17 -20.85
CA ALA A 304 1.24 -9.99 -20.38
C ALA A 304 2.67 -9.37 -20.43
N SER A 305 3.02 -8.53 -19.45
CA SER A 305 4.35 -8.66 -18.87
C SER A 305 4.25 -9.76 -17.82
N PRO A 306 4.98 -10.87 -17.95
CA PRO A 306 5.07 -11.84 -16.88
C PRO A 306 5.84 -11.15 -15.76
N SER A 307 5.17 -10.76 -14.68
CA SER A 307 5.82 -10.44 -13.42
C SER A 307 6.62 -11.67 -13.03
N ALA A 308 7.94 -11.54 -13.04
CA ALA A 308 8.86 -12.59 -12.67
C ALA A 308 8.49 -13.13 -11.28
N GLY A 309 8.02 -14.36 -11.30
CA GLY A 309 8.14 -15.43 -10.38
C GLY A 309 8.06 -15.18 -8.88
N HIS A 310 6.98 -15.54 -8.30
CA HIS A 310 6.85 -16.53 -7.22
C HIS A 310 5.34 -16.79 -7.10
N PRO A 311 4.89 -18.04 -6.95
CA PRO A 311 3.48 -18.31 -6.76
C PRO A 311 3.01 -17.66 -5.45
N PRO A 312 1.87 -16.98 -5.42
CA PRO A 312 1.36 -16.35 -4.22
C PRO A 312 1.03 -17.41 -3.15
N PRO A 313 1.14 -17.08 -1.86
CA PRO A 313 0.75 -17.97 -0.79
C PRO A 313 -0.69 -18.44 -0.95
N ASN A 314 -0.96 -19.72 -0.66
CA ASN A 314 -2.20 -20.43 -0.98
C ASN A 314 -3.44 -20.04 -0.15
N SER A 315 -3.36 -19.12 0.82
CA SER A 315 -4.52 -18.72 1.61
C SER A 315 -5.13 -17.40 1.13
N THR A 316 -6.45 -17.35 1.04
CA THR A 316 -7.21 -16.17 0.57
C THR A 316 -7.00 -14.93 1.45
N GLU A 317 -6.80 -15.13 2.74
CA GLU A 317 -6.64 -14.03 3.72
C GLU A 317 -5.21 -13.47 3.75
N VAL A 318 -4.20 -14.32 3.57
CA VAL A 318 -2.82 -13.89 3.37
C VAL A 318 -2.69 -13.17 2.02
N ARG A 319 -3.41 -13.58 0.98
CA ARG A 319 -3.51 -12.85 -0.28
C ARG A 319 -4.18 -11.48 -0.14
N ARG A 320 -5.10 -11.32 0.79
CA ARG A 320 -5.81 -10.07 1.02
C ARG A 320 -4.92 -9.01 1.68
N ILE A 321 -4.17 -9.39 2.70
CA ILE A 321 -3.30 -8.47 3.47
C ILE A 321 -1.89 -8.41 2.88
N TRP A 322 -1.37 -9.56 2.39
CA TRP A 322 0.01 -9.74 1.96
C TRP A 322 0.16 -10.00 0.45
N GLY A 323 -0.94 -9.92 -0.31
CA GLY A 323 -0.99 -10.23 -1.75
C GLY A 323 -0.09 -9.32 -2.61
N ARG A 324 0.00 -9.62 -3.88
CA ARG A 324 0.92 -9.13 -4.92
C ARG A 324 1.40 -7.68 -4.74
N ALA A 325 2.66 -7.40 -5.09
CA ALA A 325 3.11 -6.07 -5.48
C ALA A 325 2.17 -5.52 -6.57
N GLY A 326 1.67 -4.30 -6.38
CA GLY A 326 0.74 -3.67 -7.31
C GLY A 326 -0.32 -2.83 -6.61
N GLU A 327 -1.25 -2.35 -7.37
CA GLU A 327 -2.30 -1.47 -6.89
C GLU A 327 -3.21 -2.19 -5.88
N GLY A 328 -3.41 -1.59 -4.69
CA GLY A 328 -4.31 -2.07 -3.65
C GLY A 328 -5.78 -1.79 -3.97
N ALA A 329 -6.01 -0.69 -4.70
CA ALA A 329 -7.32 -0.23 -5.10
C ALA A 329 -7.24 0.59 -6.38
N VAL A 330 -8.38 0.90 -6.99
CA VAL A 330 -8.50 1.82 -8.13
C VAL A 330 -9.57 2.87 -7.87
N ILE A 331 -9.31 4.11 -8.24
CA ILE A 331 -10.33 5.16 -8.34
C ILE A 331 -10.57 5.45 -9.82
N PHE A 332 -11.84 5.30 -10.26
CA PHE A 332 -12.24 5.74 -11.58
C PHE A 332 -12.68 7.20 -11.53
N LEU A 333 -12.07 8.00 -12.41
CA LEU A 333 -12.33 9.42 -12.61
C LEU A 333 -12.93 9.63 -14.00
N LEU A 334 -13.91 10.51 -14.11
CA LEU A 334 -14.45 10.92 -15.39
C LEU A 334 -13.69 12.16 -15.87
N ALA A 335 -13.20 12.11 -17.12
CA ALA A 335 -12.42 13.20 -17.68
C ALA A 335 -13.22 14.50 -17.92
N ASP A 336 -14.55 14.43 -17.79
CA ASP A 336 -15.48 15.55 -17.93
C ASP A 336 -16.00 16.09 -16.58
N GLN A 337 -15.37 15.69 -15.45
CA GLN A 337 -15.67 16.19 -14.11
C GLN A 337 -14.46 16.94 -13.48
N PRO A 338 -14.04 18.11 -14.01
CA PRO A 338 -12.85 18.84 -13.55
C PRO A 338 -13.01 19.46 -12.14
N GLN A 339 -14.23 19.53 -11.62
CA GLN A 339 -14.57 20.02 -10.28
C GLN A 339 -14.22 19.02 -9.15
N VAL A 340 -13.84 17.78 -9.48
CA VAL A 340 -13.35 16.82 -8.49
C VAL A 340 -12.10 17.37 -7.81
N THR A 341 -12.06 17.37 -6.48
CA THR A 341 -10.95 17.91 -5.69
C THR A 341 -10.04 16.80 -5.14
N ALA A 342 -8.79 17.15 -4.83
CA ALA A 342 -7.86 16.23 -4.16
C ALA A 342 -8.38 15.79 -2.78
N HIS A 343 -9.18 16.62 -2.10
CA HIS A 343 -9.75 16.32 -0.79
C HIS A 343 -10.70 15.12 -0.81
N VAL A 344 -11.60 15.04 -1.80
CA VAL A 344 -12.51 13.89 -1.89
C VAL A 344 -11.72 12.60 -2.19
N LEU A 345 -10.69 12.67 -3.05
CA LEU A 345 -9.83 11.52 -3.35
C LEU A 345 -9.08 11.04 -2.11
N ALA A 346 -8.52 11.98 -1.33
CA ALA A 346 -7.84 11.67 -0.08
C ALA A 346 -8.80 11.05 0.96
N ALA A 347 -10.04 11.56 1.05
CA ALA A 347 -11.05 11.02 1.95
C ALA A 347 -11.45 9.59 1.60
N LEU A 348 -11.60 9.26 0.31
CA LEU A 348 -11.88 7.90 -0.16
C LEU A 348 -10.71 6.95 0.14
N LYS A 349 -9.46 7.37 -0.10
CA LYS A 349 -8.26 6.62 0.25
C LYS A 349 -8.19 6.33 1.75
N ALA A 350 -8.37 7.36 2.57
CA ALA A 350 -8.31 7.23 4.03
C ALA A 350 -9.38 6.25 4.54
N ARG A 351 -10.62 6.37 4.04
CA ARG A 351 -11.69 5.46 4.44
C ARG A 351 -11.43 4.02 4.00
N HIS A 352 -10.92 3.82 2.79
CA HIS A 352 -10.50 2.50 2.32
C HIS A 352 -9.43 1.89 3.23
N ALA A 353 -8.39 2.66 3.58
CA ALA A 353 -7.30 2.18 4.42
C ALA A 353 -7.75 1.69 5.81
N GLU A 354 -8.82 2.26 6.39
CA GLU A 354 -9.35 1.87 7.70
C GLU A 354 -9.96 0.46 7.74
N GLY A 355 -10.47 -0.06 6.60
CA GLY A 355 -11.18 -1.32 6.61
C GLY A 355 -11.06 -2.15 5.35
N LEU A 356 -10.28 -1.72 4.35
CA LEU A 356 -10.15 -2.37 3.04
C LEU A 356 -11.54 -2.69 2.43
N PHE A 357 -12.46 -1.73 2.53
CA PHE A 357 -13.83 -1.87 2.04
C PHE A 357 -13.84 -2.14 0.55
N PRO A 358 -14.63 -3.10 0.04
CA PRO A 358 -14.66 -3.45 -1.39
C PRO A 358 -14.97 -2.26 -2.30
N ILE A 359 -15.86 -1.37 -1.87
CA ILE A 359 -16.22 -0.16 -2.61
C ILE A 359 -16.34 0.99 -1.61
N VAL A 360 -15.73 2.14 -1.94
CA VAL A 360 -15.89 3.39 -1.19
C VAL A 360 -16.37 4.49 -2.12
N ALA A 361 -17.45 5.19 -1.75
CA ALA A 361 -18.08 6.21 -2.58
C ALA A 361 -18.51 7.44 -1.76
N PRO A 362 -18.51 8.66 -2.33
CA PRO A 362 -19.05 9.82 -1.65
C PRO A 362 -20.58 9.77 -1.63
N LEU A 363 -21.19 10.19 -0.52
CA LEU A 363 -22.62 10.35 -0.36
C LEU A 363 -22.96 11.82 -0.15
N ILE A 364 -23.69 12.43 -1.09
CA ILE A 364 -24.05 13.84 -1.13
C ILE A 364 -25.56 13.95 -1.11
N ALA A 365 -26.15 14.51 -0.06
CA ALA A 365 -27.62 14.66 0.09
C ALA A 365 -28.38 13.37 -0.28
N ASP A 366 -28.00 12.24 0.28
CA ASP A 366 -28.51 10.88 0.03
C ASP A 366 -28.36 10.38 -1.43
N ARG A 367 -27.57 11.07 -2.24
CA ARG A 367 -27.23 10.68 -3.62
C ARG A 367 -25.77 10.23 -3.70
N ARG A 368 -25.54 9.18 -4.47
CA ARG A 368 -24.19 8.66 -4.74
C ARG A 368 -23.49 9.53 -5.76
N GLY A 369 -22.26 9.98 -5.43
CA GLY A 369 -21.41 10.74 -6.34
C GLY A 369 -20.32 9.89 -7.01
N ASN A 370 -19.60 10.54 -7.91
CA ASN A 370 -18.26 10.13 -8.37
C ASN A 370 -17.25 11.05 -7.65
N PRO A 371 -15.98 10.66 -7.54
CA PRO A 371 -15.38 9.39 -7.98
C PRO A 371 -15.69 8.22 -7.03
N VAL A 372 -15.46 6.98 -7.49
CA VAL A 372 -15.64 5.77 -6.70
C VAL A 372 -14.33 5.00 -6.63
N LEU A 373 -13.97 4.56 -5.41
CA LEU A 373 -12.84 3.68 -5.16
C LEU A 373 -13.32 2.22 -5.10
N PHE A 374 -12.58 1.34 -5.74
CA PHE A 374 -12.78 -0.10 -5.76
C PHE A 374 -11.52 -0.80 -5.26
N ASP A 375 -11.67 -1.65 -4.23
CA ASP A 375 -10.60 -2.53 -3.74
C ASP A 375 -10.20 -3.57 -4.80
N ARG A 376 -8.97 -4.06 -4.75
CA ARG A 376 -8.44 -5.10 -5.64
C ARG A 376 -9.30 -6.37 -5.69
N ASP A 377 -10.01 -6.71 -4.61
CA ASP A 377 -10.88 -7.87 -4.55
C ASP A 377 -12.03 -7.79 -5.57
N THR A 378 -12.37 -6.56 -6.03
CA THR A 378 -13.41 -6.31 -7.04
C THR A 378 -12.87 -6.37 -8.48
N PHE A 379 -11.55 -6.35 -8.70
CA PHE A 379 -10.95 -6.29 -10.03
C PHE A 379 -11.37 -7.44 -10.96
N PRO A 380 -11.48 -8.70 -10.49
CA PRO A 380 -11.94 -9.79 -11.34
C PRO A 380 -13.34 -9.56 -11.91
N ASP A 381 -14.23 -8.87 -11.18
CA ASP A 381 -15.60 -8.61 -11.62
C ASP A 381 -15.69 -7.31 -12.44
N LEU A 382 -14.86 -6.29 -12.14
CA LEU A 382 -14.68 -5.12 -13.01
C LEU A 382 -14.20 -5.54 -14.42
N LEU A 383 -13.32 -6.54 -14.51
CA LEU A 383 -12.82 -7.07 -15.78
C LEU A 383 -13.85 -7.87 -16.58
N LYS A 384 -14.93 -8.34 -15.96
CA LYS A 384 -16.05 -9.05 -16.62
C LYS A 384 -17.11 -8.09 -17.15
N LEU A 385 -17.06 -6.80 -16.81
CA LEU A 385 -18.04 -5.82 -17.31
C LEU A 385 -18.01 -5.75 -18.83
N SER A 386 -19.17 -5.51 -19.45
CA SER A 386 -19.33 -5.41 -20.89
C SER A 386 -20.37 -4.33 -21.27
N GLY A 387 -20.25 -3.79 -22.48
CA GLY A 387 -21.14 -2.75 -22.99
C GLY A 387 -20.97 -1.40 -22.31
N ASP A 388 -21.99 -0.58 -22.33
CA ASP A 388 -22.01 0.75 -21.71
C ASP A 388 -22.39 0.69 -20.21
N VAL A 389 -21.62 -0.15 -19.49
CA VAL A 389 -21.82 -0.40 -18.05
C VAL A 389 -20.58 0.04 -17.30
N GLY A 390 -20.76 0.92 -16.31
CA GLY A 390 -19.71 1.38 -15.40
C GLY A 390 -19.56 0.52 -14.14
N GLY A 391 -18.57 0.82 -13.33
CA GLY A 391 -18.29 0.11 -12.06
C GLY A 391 -19.46 0.11 -11.06
N ARG A 392 -20.44 1.01 -11.21
CA ARG A 392 -21.65 1.03 -10.39
C ARG A 392 -22.50 -0.25 -10.46
N ALA A 393 -22.28 -1.10 -11.46
CA ALA A 393 -22.94 -2.41 -11.55
C ALA A 393 -22.62 -3.29 -10.35
N LEU A 394 -21.39 -3.18 -9.81
CA LEU A 394 -20.92 -3.97 -8.68
C LEU A 394 -21.52 -3.58 -7.33
N PHE A 395 -22.22 -2.44 -7.23
CA PHE A 395 -22.84 -1.97 -5.97
C PHE A 395 -23.93 -2.90 -5.43
N ARG A 396 -24.41 -3.82 -6.25
CA ARG A 396 -25.40 -4.85 -5.84
C ARG A 396 -24.74 -6.11 -5.31
N GLU A 397 -23.47 -6.32 -5.66
CA GLU A 397 -22.73 -7.55 -5.36
C GLU A 397 -21.79 -7.37 -4.17
N TYR A 398 -21.32 -6.14 -3.96
CA TYR A 398 -20.37 -5.78 -2.92
C TYR A 398 -20.94 -4.77 -1.93
N ALA A 399 -20.47 -4.86 -0.68
CA ALA A 399 -20.76 -3.83 0.32
C ALA A 399 -20.13 -2.49 -0.09
N VAL A 400 -20.91 -1.42 0.02
CA VAL A 400 -20.46 -0.05 -0.29
C VAL A 400 -20.34 0.73 1.00
N GLU A 401 -19.16 1.21 1.27
CA GLU A 401 -18.90 2.17 2.35
C GLU A 401 -19.04 3.59 1.82
N TYR A 402 -19.80 4.42 2.53
CA TYR A 402 -20.09 5.77 2.12
C TYR A 402 -19.33 6.79 2.96
N VAL A 403 -18.69 7.74 2.26
CA VAL A 403 -18.07 8.93 2.87
C VAL A 403 -19.06 10.09 2.75
N PRO A 404 -19.62 10.61 3.85
CA PRO A 404 -20.48 11.80 3.81
C PRO A 404 -19.73 12.97 3.19
N TRP A 405 -20.33 13.62 2.17
CA TRP A 405 -19.74 14.73 1.45
C TRP A 405 -20.75 15.85 1.30
N HIS A 406 -20.32 17.10 1.48
CA HIS A 406 -21.24 18.24 1.53
C HIS A 406 -21.21 19.11 0.26
N ASP A 407 -20.24 18.88 -0.62
CA ASP A 407 -20.13 19.62 -1.87
C ASP A 407 -20.98 18.97 -2.97
N GLU A 408 -22.08 19.61 -3.32
CA GLU A 408 -22.99 19.14 -4.37
C GLU A 408 -22.39 19.24 -5.78
N SER A 409 -21.26 19.94 -5.97
CA SER A 409 -20.58 20.03 -7.27
C SER A 409 -20.19 18.65 -7.82
N LEU A 410 -19.93 17.67 -6.94
CA LEU A 410 -19.66 16.28 -7.35
C LEU A 410 -20.83 15.56 -8.03
N LEU A 411 -22.04 16.10 -7.93
CA LEU A 411 -23.24 15.55 -8.59
C LEU A 411 -23.51 16.22 -9.94
N PHE A 412 -22.72 17.19 -10.32
CA PHE A 412 -22.94 18.00 -11.50
C PHE A 412 -22.22 17.39 -12.71
N ASP A 413 -22.99 17.19 -13.78
CA ASP A 413 -22.49 16.74 -15.08
C ASP A 413 -22.69 17.87 -16.09
N VAL A 414 -21.72 18.07 -16.99
CA VAL A 414 -21.81 19.03 -18.08
C VAL A 414 -22.41 18.33 -19.29
N ASP A 415 -23.69 18.58 -19.58
CA ASP A 415 -24.35 17.97 -20.72
C ASP A 415 -24.52 18.94 -21.91
N ASP A 416 -24.62 20.24 -21.65
CA ASP A 416 -24.79 21.29 -22.64
C ASP A 416 -23.96 22.55 -22.34
N GLU A 417 -24.09 23.55 -23.18
CA GLU A 417 -23.38 24.84 -23.08
C GLU A 417 -23.79 25.64 -21.83
N ASP A 418 -25.05 25.52 -21.38
CA ASP A 418 -25.52 26.23 -20.19
C ASP A 418 -24.93 25.57 -18.91
N ASP A 419 -24.80 24.27 -18.88
CA ASP A 419 -24.13 23.55 -17.80
C ASP A 419 -22.65 23.92 -17.77
N TYR A 420 -21.99 23.99 -18.91
CA TYR A 420 -20.60 24.42 -18.97
C TYR A 420 -20.41 25.84 -18.41
N ARG A 421 -21.29 26.79 -18.74
CA ARG A 421 -21.25 28.17 -18.17
C ARG A 421 -21.48 28.16 -16.65
N LYS A 422 -22.39 27.33 -16.15
CA LYS A 422 -22.62 27.16 -14.71
C LYS A 422 -21.37 26.61 -14.00
N LEU A 423 -20.72 25.60 -14.59
CA LEU A 423 -19.49 25.05 -14.05
C LEU A 423 -18.38 26.10 -13.95
N LEU A 424 -18.20 26.92 -15.00
CA LEU A 424 -17.20 27.99 -15.00
C LEU A 424 -17.51 29.12 -14.01
N ALA A 425 -18.77 29.29 -13.64
CA ALA A 425 -19.18 30.29 -12.65
C ALA A 425 -18.92 29.83 -11.21
N TRP A 426 -18.69 28.53 -10.98
CA TRP A 426 -18.25 28.05 -9.67
C TRP A 426 -16.78 28.41 -9.48
N GLY A 427 -16.48 29.06 -8.36
CA GLY A 427 -15.10 29.38 -8.03
C GLY A 427 -14.27 28.09 -7.89
N VAL A 428 -12.99 28.16 -8.23
CA VAL A 428 -12.03 27.08 -7.93
C VAL A 428 -11.94 27.00 -6.42
N SER A 429 -12.55 25.99 -5.79
CA SER A 429 -12.28 25.65 -4.41
C SER A 429 -10.87 25.06 -4.37
N GLU A 430 -9.95 25.77 -3.71
CA GLU A 430 -8.57 25.32 -3.46
C GLU A 430 -8.52 24.08 -2.55
#